data_cc5558e0e816be2fbe80ac2ab99e67a9
#
_entry.id   cc5558e0e816be2fbe80ac2ab99e67a9
#
_cell.length_a   1.000
_cell.length_b   1.000
_cell.length_c   1.000
_cell.angle_alpha   90.00
_cell.angle_beta   90.00
_cell.angle_gamma   90.00
#
_symmetry.space_group_name_H-M   'P 1'
#
loop_
_entity.id
_entity.type
_entity.pdbx_description
1 polymer ?
#
loop_
_entity_poly.entity_id
_entity_poly.type
_entity_poly.pdbx_seq_one_letter_code
_entity_poly.pdbx_strand_id
1 'polypeptide(L)'
;MPRVRRALSGALAIAAALLLAGLLPSTAFAQNVAFTVKDGRILSSSGLARDVNAGLYWTANETGDRGVVYGLTTTGAVRGTLNYRAKPVDVEGLAVVNDTLYVGDIGDRTKSRSFVTVYRFDNPRATGLTVTYRSYDFEFSDGAKNAETLLVTDSGRILLVTAGKDSAIYAGPPQPSRQGVNRLRKVADAPPDITDGAFLPGGKQIALRSNTAAYVLDATSYETVASAELRTQPEGKSLAVSLDGESLLLGSQGRNAKVYSIPVPTKATPTPSAGPSQPLDGEGEEPAGVGRRGTMLALGLAALVAIVAGVVAGTIRDR
;
A
#
# COMPACT_ATOMS: atom_id res chain seq x y z
N MET A 1 -5.86 -53.91 30.38
CA MET A 1 -5.24 -52.59 30.26
C MET A 1 -4.72 -52.21 28.85
N PRO A 2 -5.28 -52.68 27.73
CA PRO A 2 -4.81 -52.27 26.39
C PRO A 2 -5.60 -51.12 25.75
N ARG A 3 -6.78 -50.74 26.25
CA ARG A 3 -7.62 -49.70 25.64
C ARG A 3 -7.21 -48.26 25.93
N VAL A 4 -6.55 -47.98 27.05
CA VAL A 4 -6.11 -46.61 27.45
C VAL A 4 -4.89 -46.15 26.65
N ARG A 5 -4.01 -47.07 26.25
CA ARG A 5 -2.82 -46.71 25.45
C ARG A 5 -3.14 -46.27 24.01
N ARG A 6 -4.21 -46.79 23.40
CA ARG A 6 -4.61 -46.37 22.03
C ARG A 6 -5.29 -45.01 21.99
N ALA A 7 -6.00 -44.59 23.04
CA ALA A 7 -6.63 -43.29 23.11
C ALA A 7 -5.62 -42.16 23.31
N LEU A 8 -4.55 -42.37 24.08
CA LEU A 8 -3.48 -41.40 24.30
C LEU A 8 -2.62 -41.17 23.02
N SER A 9 -2.38 -42.25 22.25
CA SER A 9 -1.61 -42.12 20.99
C SER A 9 -2.38 -41.35 19.91
N GLY A 10 -3.71 -41.47 19.85
CA GLY A 10 -4.55 -40.73 18.91
C GLY A 10 -4.65 -39.24 19.23
N ALA A 11 -4.77 -38.90 20.52
CA ALA A 11 -4.84 -37.50 20.96
C ALA A 11 -3.53 -36.74 20.74
N LEU A 12 -2.38 -37.42 20.92
CA LEU A 12 -1.06 -36.83 20.69
C LEU A 12 -0.79 -36.56 19.19
N ALA A 13 -1.25 -37.45 18.31
CA ALA A 13 -1.12 -37.32 16.87
C ALA A 13 -1.99 -36.16 16.31
N ILE A 14 -3.20 -35.96 16.84
CA ILE A 14 -4.10 -34.89 16.47
C ILE A 14 -3.54 -33.52 16.95
N ALA A 15 -3.00 -33.45 18.17
CA ALA A 15 -2.38 -32.25 18.70
C ALA A 15 -1.11 -31.84 17.92
N ALA A 16 -0.28 -32.80 17.50
CA ALA A 16 0.88 -32.53 16.66
C ALA A 16 0.51 -32.07 15.24
N ALA A 17 -0.57 -32.61 14.65
CA ALA A 17 -1.06 -32.19 13.33
C ALA A 17 -1.67 -30.78 13.37
N LEU A 18 -2.34 -30.38 14.46
CA LEU A 18 -2.87 -29.03 14.65
C LEU A 18 -1.77 -27.98 14.91
N LEU A 19 -0.67 -28.36 15.56
CA LEU A 19 0.50 -27.49 15.74
C LEU A 19 1.32 -27.29 14.46
N LEU A 20 1.36 -28.27 13.55
CA LEU A 20 2.01 -28.13 12.24
C LEU A 20 1.18 -27.31 11.23
N ALA A 21 -0.14 -27.31 11.35
CA ALA A 21 -1.02 -26.51 10.47
C ALA A 21 -0.89 -25.00 10.71
N GLY A 22 -0.41 -24.57 11.87
CA GLY A 22 -0.17 -23.15 12.21
C GLY A 22 1.16 -22.59 11.70
N LEU A 23 2.02 -23.39 11.09
CA LEU A 23 3.38 -22.99 10.63
C LEU A 23 3.51 -22.95 9.10
N LEU A 24 2.40 -22.83 8.36
CA LEU A 24 2.51 -22.55 6.93
C LEU A 24 3.06 -21.11 6.79
N PRO A 25 4.25 -20.92 6.19
CA PRO A 25 4.75 -19.57 5.96
C PRO A 25 3.75 -18.86 5.08
N SER A 26 3.28 -17.68 5.51
CA SER A 26 2.64 -16.72 4.61
C SER A 26 3.54 -16.56 3.41
N THR A 27 3.12 -17.04 2.24
CA THR A 27 3.88 -16.86 1.00
C THR A 27 3.74 -15.40 0.59
N ALA A 28 4.57 -14.53 1.18
CA ALA A 28 4.70 -13.18 0.66
C ALA A 28 5.07 -13.29 -0.82
N PHE A 29 4.34 -12.57 -1.68
CA PHE A 29 4.63 -12.53 -3.10
C PHE A 29 6.10 -12.19 -3.34
N ALA A 30 6.75 -12.90 -4.26
CA ALA A 30 8.10 -12.58 -4.68
C ALA A 30 8.09 -11.17 -5.29
N GLN A 31 8.77 -10.22 -4.63
CA GLN A 31 8.96 -8.87 -5.15
C GLN A 31 10.24 -8.85 -5.96
N ASN A 32 10.09 -8.80 -7.28
CA ASN A 32 11.22 -8.68 -8.19
C ASN A 32 11.49 -7.21 -8.51
N VAL A 33 12.76 -6.81 -8.62
CA VAL A 33 13.08 -5.46 -9.07
C VAL A 33 12.72 -5.34 -10.55
N ALA A 34 11.73 -4.50 -10.86
CA ALA A 34 11.36 -4.18 -12.23
C ALA A 34 12.38 -3.23 -12.86
N PHE A 35 12.72 -2.15 -12.15
CA PHE A 35 13.76 -1.21 -12.55
C PHE A 35 14.23 -0.36 -11.36
N THR A 36 15.28 0.43 -11.60
CA THR A 36 15.82 1.37 -10.61
C THR A 36 15.86 2.77 -11.22
N VAL A 37 15.31 3.76 -10.52
CA VAL A 37 15.36 5.17 -10.91
C VAL A 37 16.71 5.73 -10.49
N LYS A 38 17.63 5.97 -11.46
CA LYS A 38 19.02 6.38 -11.20
C LYS A 38 19.25 7.87 -11.35
N ASP A 39 18.27 8.65 -11.83
CA ASP A 39 18.41 10.08 -12.05
C ASP A 39 18.47 10.82 -10.72
N GLY A 40 19.60 11.52 -10.48
CA GLY A 40 19.84 12.25 -9.25
C GLY A 40 18.93 13.46 -9.01
N ARG A 41 18.06 13.80 -9.95
CA ARG A 41 17.03 14.85 -9.80
C ARG A 41 15.76 14.30 -9.13
N ILE A 42 15.57 12.99 -9.09
CA ILE A 42 14.39 12.33 -8.52
C ILE A 42 14.81 11.74 -7.17
N LEU A 43 14.57 12.48 -6.11
CA LEU A 43 14.99 12.12 -4.75
C LEU A 43 13.82 11.80 -3.83
N SER A 44 12.64 12.37 -4.08
CA SER A 44 11.41 12.14 -3.33
C SER A 44 10.27 11.79 -4.28
N SER A 45 10.51 10.73 -5.10
CA SER A 45 9.51 10.24 -6.07
C SER A 45 8.21 9.92 -5.37
N SER A 46 7.15 10.64 -5.70
CA SER A 46 5.81 10.42 -5.21
C SER A 46 4.85 10.22 -6.38
N GLY A 47 4.04 9.18 -6.29
CA GLY A 47 3.19 8.71 -7.37
C GLY A 47 3.95 8.11 -8.55
N LEU A 48 3.31 7.17 -9.24
CA LEU A 48 3.79 6.58 -10.48
C LEU A 48 2.58 6.32 -11.39
N ALA A 49 2.52 6.97 -12.55
CA ALA A 49 1.39 6.83 -13.45
C ALA A 49 1.79 6.13 -14.75
N ARG A 50 1.05 5.10 -15.13
CA ARG A 50 1.20 4.36 -16.37
C ARG A 50 0.68 5.16 -17.55
N ASP A 51 1.50 5.32 -18.59
CA ASP A 51 1.12 5.92 -19.87
C ASP A 51 1.41 4.92 -21.01
N VAL A 52 0.38 4.19 -21.41
CA VAL A 52 0.49 3.14 -22.43
C VAL A 52 0.80 3.73 -23.80
N ASN A 53 0.18 4.86 -24.14
CA ASN A 53 0.33 5.48 -25.45
C ASN A 53 1.72 6.09 -25.64
N ALA A 54 2.29 6.66 -24.58
CA ALA A 54 3.66 7.16 -24.61
C ALA A 54 4.71 6.05 -24.34
N GLY A 55 4.30 4.87 -23.87
CA GLY A 55 5.18 3.75 -23.53
C GLY A 55 6.13 4.10 -22.38
N LEU A 56 5.63 4.78 -21.35
CA LEU A 56 6.44 5.23 -20.21
C LEU A 56 5.61 5.32 -18.92
N TYR A 57 6.30 5.64 -17.83
CA TYR A 57 5.70 5.99 -16.54
C TYR A 57 6.01 7.44 -16.20
N TRP A 58 5.04 8.15 -15.64
CA TRP A 58 5.22 9.48 -15.11
C TRP A 58 5.42 9.44 -13.60
N THR A 59 6.38 10.24 -13.09
CA THR A 59 6.58 10.46 -11.65
C THR A 59 6.97 11.92 -11.39
N ALA A 60 6.81 12.37 -10.15
CA ALA A 60 7.23 13.69 -9.70
C ALA A 60 7.92 13.60 -8.33
N ASN A 61 8.69 14.61 -7.95
CA ASN A 61 9.09 14.77 -6.55
C ASN A 61 7.92 15.36 -5.73
N GLU A 62 7.81 14.99 -4.46
CA GLU A 62 6.82 15.55 -3.53
C GLU A 62 6.88 17.09 -3.53
N THR A 63 8.07 17.63 -3.40
CA THR A 63 8.30 19.07 -3.32
C THR A 63 9.31 19.53 -4.36
N GLY A 64 9.26 20.81 -4.72
CA GLY A 64 10.21 21.44 -5.63
C GLY A 64 9.88 22.89 -5.89
N ASP A 65 10.87 23.65 -6.34
CA ASP A 65 10.68 25.07 -6.67
C ASP A 65 9.88 25.30 -7.95
N ARG A 66 9.67 24.25 -8.75
CA ARG A 66 8.96 24.27 -10.03
C ARG A 66 8.17 22.98 -10.22
N GLY A 67 7.07 23.09 -10.96
CA GLY A 67 6.33 21.93 -11.42
C GLY A 67 7.12 21.16 -12.49
N VAL A 68 7.56 19.96 -12.15
CA VAL A 68 8.30 19.07 -13.06
C VAL A 68 7.76 17.64 -12.90
N VAL A 69 7.41 17.01 -14.02
CA VAL A 69 7.06 15.59 -14.08
C VAL A 69 8.07 14.89 -14.97
N TYR A 70 8.57 13.76 -14.53
CA TYR A 70 9.59 12.96 -15.22
C TYR A 70 8.93 11.79 -15.93
N GLY A 71 9.21 11.64 -17.22
CA GLY A 71 8.83 10.45 -17.99
C GLY A 71 9.92 9.40 -17.90
N LEU A 72 9.61 8.25 -17.30
CA LEU A 72 10.52 7.14 -17.09
C LEU A 72 10.26 6.04 -18.13
N THR A 73 11.33 5.48 -18.69
CA THR A 73 11.26 4.25 -19.49
C THR A 73 11.00 3.03 -18.58
N THR A 74 10.72 1.87 -19.18
CA THR A 74 10.59 0.59 -18.49
C THR A 74 11.89 0.12 -17.81
N THR A 75 13.02 0.77 -18.11
CA THR A 75 14.31 0.50 -17.45
C THR A 75 14.64 1.48 -16.32
N GLY A 76 13.74 2.45 -16.04
CA GLY A 76 13.93 3.47 -15.02
C GLY A 76 14.79 4.66 -15.46
N ALA A 77 15.16 4.74 -16.74
CA ALA A 77 15.85 5.90 -17.28
C ALA A 77 14.85 7.05 -17.54
N VAL A 78 15.27 8.30 -17.28
CA VAL A 78 14.48 9.46 -17.64
C VAL A 78 14.55 9.67 -19.15
N ARG A 79 13.41 9.55 -19.83
CA ARG A 79 13.26 9.84 -21.25
C ARG A 79 13.20 11.35 -21.52
N GLY A 80 12.61 12.08 -20.58
CA GLY A 80 12.46 13.54 -20.64
C GLY A 80 11.59 14.03 -19.50
N THR A 81 11.25 15.31 -19.52
CA THR A 81 10.38 15.97 -18.53
C THR A 81 9.22 16.68 -19.19
N LEU A 82 8.15 16.87 -18.43
CA LEU A 82 7.09 17.84 -18.69
C LEU A 82 7.19 18.89 -17.59
N ASN A 83 7.37 20.16 -17.98
CA ASN A 83 7.51 21.26 -17.03
C ASN A 83 6.26 22.13 -17.06
N TYR A 84 5.90 22.75 -15.93
CA TYR A 84 4.76 23.67 -15.86
C TYR A 84 5.01 24.80 -14.86
N ARG A 85 4.32 25.93 -15.08
CA ARG A 85 4.51 27.14 -14.26
C ARG A 85 3.58 27.12 -13.04
N ALA A 86 3.82 26.18 -12.15
CA ALA A 86 3.25 26.19 -10.81
C ALA A 86 4.35 25.84 -9.80
N LYS A 87 4.09 26.12 -8.55
CA LYS A 87 4.91 25.70 -7.41
C LYS A 87 4.06 24.80 -6.53
N PRO A 88 4.03 23.48 -6.82
CA PRO A 88 3.32 22.53 -5.97
C PRO A 88 3.85 22.56 -4.55
N VAL A 89 2.97 22.32 -3.58
CA VAL A 89 3.32 22.28 -2.16
C VAL A 89 3.75 20.89 -1.74
N ASP A 90 2.94 19.87 -2.13
CA ASP A 90 3.14 18.49 -1.71
C ASP A 90 2.45 17.54 -2.71
N VAL A 91 3.20 17.08 -3.73
CA VAL A 91 2.69 16.18 -4.77
C VAL A 91 2.71 14.76 -4.25
N GLU A 92 1.55 14.10 -4.21
CA GLU A 92 1.42 12.75 -3.64
C GLU A 92 0.82 11.71 -4.60
N GLY A 93 0.27 12.11 -5.72
CA GLY A 93 -0.32 11.16 -6.66
C GLY A 93 -0.31 11.62 -8.10
N LEU A 94 -0.18 10.67 -9.02
CA LEU A 94 -0.30 10.90 -10.45
C LEU A 94 -1.25 9.88 -11.08
N ALA A 95 -1.98 10.29 -12.11
CA ALA A 95 -2.82 9.39 -12.90
C ALA A 95 -2.78 9.77 -14.38
N VAL A 96 -2.87 8.77 -15.27
CA VAL A 96 -3.06 8.98 -16.71
C VAL A 96 -4.34 8.30 -17.15
N VAL A 97 -5.24 9.06 -17.73
CA VAL A 97 -6.52 8.58 -18.25
C VAL A 97 -6.82 9.27 -19.59
N ASN A 98 -7.11 8.50 -20.63
CA ASN A 98 -7.49 9.03 -21.95
C ASN A 98 -6.51 10.12 -22.45
N ASP A 99 -5.22 9.81 -22.53
CA ASP A 99 -4.16 10.76 -22.96
C ASP A 99 -4.10 12.06 -22.14
N THR A 100 -4.55 12.02 -20.92
CA THR A 100 -4.50 13.14 -19.97
C THR A 100 -3.74 12.74 -18.71
N LEU A 101 -2.71 13.49 -18.40
CA LEU A 101 -1.96 13.35 -17.14
C LEU A 101 -2.57 14.27 -16.08
N TYR A 102 -2.79 13.70 -14.90
CA TYR A 102 -3.19 14.41 -13.70
C TYR A 102 -2.05 14.35 -12.67
N VAL A 103 -1.78 15.47 -12.02
CA VAL A 103 -0.78 15.60 -10.94
C VAL A 103 -1.48 16.16 -9.73
N GLY A 104 -1.47 15.43 -8.64
CA GLY A 104 -2.14 15.78 -7.38
C GLY A 104 -1.17 16.43 -6.39
N ASP A 105 -1.26 17.73 -6.23
CA ASP A 105 -0.67 18.50 -5.13
C ASP A 105 -1.66 18.43 -3.96
N ILE A 106 -1.71 17.26 -3.30
CA ILE A 106 -2.80 16.85 -2.41
C ILE A 106 -2.34 16.50 -1.00
N GLY A 107 -1.04 16.47 -0.75
CA GLY A 107 -0.48 16.25 0.58
C GLY A 107 -0.77 17.43 1.51
N ASP A 108 -1.09 17.12 2.76
CA ASP A 108 -1.30 18.09 3.84
C ASP A 108 -1.13 17.40 5.20
N ARG A 109 0.08 17.00 5.48
CA ARG A 109 0.42 16.26 6.71
C ARG A 109 0.03 17.02 7.98
N THR A 110 0.05 18.33 7.92
CA THR A 110 -0.34 19.22 9.04
C THR A 110 -1.83 19.53 9.08
N LYS A 111 -2.59 19.13 8.06
CA LYS A 111 -4.04 19.41 7.91
C LYS A 111 -4.37 20.89 8.04
N SER A 112 -3.58 21.73 7.38
CA SER A 112 -3.66 23.19 7.46
C SER A 112 -4.07 23.86 6.15
N ARG A 113 -4.11 23.12 5.04
CA ARG A 113 -4.52 23.63 3.74
C ARG A 113 -6.02 23.78 3.65
N SER A 114 -6.50 24.95 3.21
CA SER A 114 -7.92 25.18 2.93
C SER A 114 -8.40 24.40 1.71
N PHE A 115 -7.53 24.14 0.76
CA PHE A 115 -7.80 23.32 -0.42
C PHE A 115 -6.51 22.65 -0.90
N VAL A 116 -6.67 21.57 -1.66
CA VAL A 116 -5.62 20.87 -2.40
C VAL A 116 -5.87 21.03 -3.90
N THR A 117 -4.84 20.87 -4.74
CA THR A 117 -4.94 21.19 -6.17
C THR A 117 -4.60 19.97 -7.03
N VAL A 118 -5.40 19.72 -8.06
CA VAL A 118 -5.09 18.73 -9.11
C VAL A 118 -4.82 19.47 -10.42
N TYR A 119 -3.61 19.31 -10.95
CA TYR A 119 -3.21 19.82 -12.27
C TYR A 119 -3.54 18.80 -13.35
N ARG A 120 -4.01 19.27 -14.50
CA ARG A 120 -4.37 18.45 -15.64
C ARG A 120 -3.61 18.91 -16.89
N PHE A 121 -3.03 17.95 -17.61
CA PHE A 121 -2.26 18.14 -18.84
C PHE A 121 -2.80 17.27 -19.94
N ASP A 122 -3.37 17.86 -20.98
CA ASP A 122 -3.87 17.14 -22.14
C ASP A 122 -2.72 16.74 -23.06
N ASN A 123 -2.67 15.51 -23.57
CA ASN A 123 -1.61 14.97 -24.44
C ASN A 123 -0.18 15.18 -23.88
N PRO A 124 0.15 14.66 -22.70
CA PRO A 124 1.45 14.90 -22.08
C PRO A 124 2.60 14.38 -22.96
N ARG A 125 3.71 15.14 -22.99
CA ARG A 125 4.92 14.78 -23.74
C ARG A 125 6.16 15.06 -22.89
N ALA A 126 7.07 14.09 -22.84
CA ALA A 126 8.35 14.20 -22.13
C ALA A 126 9.41 14.90 -22.99
N THR A 127 9.18 16.16 -23.37
CA THR A 127 10.02 16.94 -24.32
C THR A 127 10.96 17.95 -23.64
N GLY A 128 10.84 18.11 -22.32
CA GLY A 128 11.57 19.16 -21.60
C GLY A 128 10.94 20.55 -21.70
N LEU A 129 9.85 20.69 -22.45
CA LEU A 129 9.18 21.97 -22.64
C LEU A 129 8.29 22.32 -21.46
N THR A 130 8.10 23.63 -21.24
CA THR A 130 7.08 24.15 -20.32
C THR A 130 5.74 24.21 -21.03
N VAL A 131 4.74 23.53 -20.46
CA VAL A 131 3.40 23.44 -21.03
C VAL A 131 2.37 24.18 -20.17
N THR A 132 1.22 24.49 -20.79
CA THR A 132 0.06 25.00 -20.07
C THR A 132 -0.70 23.86 -19.42
N TYR A 133 -1.47 24.18 -18.39
CA TYR A 133 -2.28 23.22 -17.64
C TYR A 133 -3.65 23.81 -17.32
N ARG A 134 -4.57 22.91 -16.92
CA ARG A 134 -5.76 23.27 -16.16
C ARG A 134 -5.55 22.83 -14.72
N SER A 135 -6.13 23.57 -13.78
CA SER A 135 -6.10 23.19 -12.36
C SER A 135 -7.51 23.18 -11.77
N TYR A 136 -7.70 22.34 -10.79
CA TYR A 136 -8.93 22.20 -10.03
C TYR A 136 -8.57 22.17 -8.55
N ASP A 137 -9.19 23.05 -7.78
CA ASP A 137 -9.02 23.12 -6.35
C ASP A 137 -10.13 22.32 -5.65
N PHE A 138 -9.77 21.60 -4.60
CA PHE A 138 -10.66 20.73 -3.85
C PHE A 138 -10.57 20.97 -2.35
N GLU A 139 -11.71 20.99 -1.66
CA GLU A 139 -11.82 20.96 -0.22
C GLU A 139 -12.49 19.66 0.26
N PHE A 140 -12.07 19.12 1.38
CA PHE A 140 -12.75 17.99 2.02
C PHE A 140 -13.97 18.50 2.80
N SER A 141 -15.12 17.80 2.65
CA SER A 141 -16.39 18.22 3.26
C SER A 141 -16.43 18.19 4.78
N ASP A 142 -15.47 17.51 5.39
CA ASP A 142 -15.34 17.24 6.82
C ASP A 142 -13.99 17.69 7.40
N GLY A 143 -13.41 18.74 6.80
CA GLY A 143 -12.17 19.37 7.24
C GLY A 143 -10.93 18.85 6.53
N ALA A 144 -9.83 19.60 6.64
CA ALA A 144 -8.57 19.32 5.96
C ALA A 144 -8.04 17.91 6.24
N LYS A 145 -7.51 17.25 5.22
CA LYS A 145 -7.00 15.89 5.26
C LYS A 145 -5.66 15.81 4.53
N ASN A 146 -4.80 14.90 4.97
CA ASN A 146 -3.64 14.47 4.18
C ASN A 146 -4.10 13.39 3.20
N ALA A 147 -3.99 13.62 1.90
CA ALA A 147 -4.25 12.63 0.87
C ALA A 147 -2.94 12.21 0.21
N GLU A 148 -2.79 10.91 0.00
CA GLU A 148 -1.58 10.31 -0.59
C GLU A 148 -1.86 9.67 -1.96
N THR A 149 -3.12 9.58 -2.38
CA THR A 149 -3.50 8.89 -3.61
C THR A 149 -4.44 9.72 -4.45
N LEU A 150 -4.11 9.85 -5.73
CA LEU A 150 -4.97 10.43 -6.75
C LEU A 150 -5.49 9.35 -7.68
N LEU A 151 -6.80 9.17 -7.73
CA LEU A 151 -7.48 8.30 -8.68
C LEU A 151 -8.34 9.15 -9.62
N VAL A 152 -8.36 8.79 -10.89
CA VAL A 152 -9.20 9.45 -11.88
C VAL A 152 -9.96 8.39 -12.66
N THR A 153 -11.28 8.50 -12.72
CA THR A 153 -12.12 7.59 -13.49
C THR A 153 -12.03 7.87 -15.00
N ASP A 154 -12.47 6.94 -15.84
CA ASP A 154 -12.51 7.12 -17.30
C ASP A 154 -13.36 8.34 -17.72
N SER A 155 -14.34 8.73 -16.90
CA SER A 155 -15.14 9.96 -17.10
C SER A 155 -14.45 11.24 -16.63
N GLY A 156 -13.25 11.15 -16.05
CA GLY A 156 -12.48 12.29 -15.51
C GLY A 156 -12.89 12.72 -14.11
N ARG A 157 -13.70 11.95 -13.39
CA ARG A 157 -14.02 12.23 -11.99
C ARG A 157 -12.79 11.98 -11.12
N ILE A 158 -12.49 12.89 -10.22
CA ILE A 158 -11.35 12.83 -9.32
C ILE A 158 -11.79 12.21 -7.99
N LEU A 159 -11.02 11.23 -7.53
CA LEU A 159 -11.12 10.67 -6.20
C LEU A 159 -9.75 10.83 -5.51
N LEU A 160 -9.78 11.14 -4.21
CA LEU A 160 -8.60 11.18 -3.36
C LEU A 160 -8.73 10.15 -2.25
N VAL A 161 -7.62 9.45 -1.93
CA VAL A 161 -7.57 8.55 -0.78
C VAL A 161 -6.67 9.17 0.28
N THR A 162 -7.19 9.29 1.50
CA THR A 162 -6.46 9.88 2.63
C THR A 162 -5.50 8.88 3.26
N ALA A 163 -4.46 9.38 3.91
CA ALA A 163 -3.47 8.61 4.66
C ALA A 163 -3.91 8.33 6.09
N GLY A 164 -3.18 7.42 6.76
CA GLY A 164 -3.30 7.12 8.17
C GLY A 164 -4.24 5.96 8.49
N LYS A 165 -4.47 5.72 9.78
CA LYS A 165 -5.26 4.56 10.23
C LYS A 165 -6.72 4.62 9.78
N ASP A 166 -7.28 5.83 9.69
CA ASP A 166 -8.65 6.09 9.27
C ASP A 166 -8.69 6.55 7.81
N SER A 167 -7.94 5.86 6.94
CA SER A 167 -7.93 6.12 5.50
C SER A 167 -9.34 6.02 4.92
N ALA A 168 -9.66 6.93 3.99
CA ALA A 168 -10.97 6.95 3.34
C ALA A 168 -10.86 7.44 1.90
N ILE A 169 -11.82 7.03 1.08
CA ILE A 169 -11.97 7.46 -0.31
C ILE A 169 -12.94 8.63 -0.34
N TYR A 170 -12.50 9.72 -0.93
CA TYR A 170 -13.29 10.92 -1.14
C TYR A 170 -13.47 11.16 -2.64
N ALA A 171 -14.69 11.47 -3.05
CA ALA A 171 -15.02 11.73 -4.45
C ALA A 171 -15.41 13.20 -4.66
N GLY A 172 -14.82 13.80 -5.68
CA GLY A 172 -15.20 15.10 -6.20
C GLY A 172 -16.50 15.04 -7.03
N PRO A 173 -16.99 16.18 -7.51
CA PRO A 173 -18.12 16.20 -8.43
C PRO A 173 -17.79 15.44 -9.73
N PRO A 174 -18.79 14.91 -10.46
CA PRO A 174 -18.57 14.23 -11.73
C PRO A 174 -17.82 15.07 -12.77
N GLN A 175 -18.03 16.37 -12.74
CA GLN A 175 -17.35 17.36 -13.58
C GLN A 175 -16.82 18.47 -12.66
N PRO A 176 -15.50 18.49 -12.35
CA PRO A 176 -14.94 19.52 -11.49
C PRO A 176 -14.94 20.88 -12.19
N SER A 177 -15.31 21.92 -11.45
CA SER A 177 -15.28 23.30 -11.90
C SER A 177 -13.86 23.88 -11.75
N ARG A 178 -13.48 24.73 -12.69
CA ARG A 178 -12.27 25.57 -12.60
C ARG A 178 -12.55 26.93 -11.94
N GLN A 179 -13.81 27.23 -11.70
CA GLN A 179 -14.25 28.44 -11.02
C GLN A 179 -14.66 28.08 -9.58
N GLY A 180 -13.79 28.39 -8.65
CA GLY A 180 -13.98 28.09 -7.23
C GLY A 180 -13.52 26.67 -6.81
N VAL A 181 -13.74 26.36 -5.55
CA VAL A 181 -13.29 25.14 -4.92
C VAL A 181 -14.36 24.05 -5.03
N ASN A 182 -13.96 22.86 -5.49
CA ASN A 182 -14.81 21.70 -5.61
C ASN A 182 -14.85 20.95 -4.26
N ARG A 183 -16.01 20.41 -3.92
CA ARG A 183 -16.18 19.70 -2.66
C ARG A 183 -15.99 18.21 -2.79
N LEU A 184 -15.06 17.65 -2.02
CA LEU A 184 -14.83 16.23 -1.86
C LEU A 184 -15.76 15.66 -0.78
N ARG A 185 -16.46 14.59 -1.08
CA ARG A 185 -17.33 13.88 -0.11
C ARG A 185 -16.79 12.49 0.12
N LYS A 186 -16.74 12.06 1.37
CA LYS A 186 -16.40 10.68 1.72
C LYS A 186 -17.43 9.74 1.08
N VAL A 187 -16.94 8.71 0.37
CA VAL A 187 -17.76 7.70 -0.29
C VAL A 187 -17.55 6.30 0.27
N ALA A 188 -16.39 6.03 0.86
CA ALA A 188 -16.08 4.76 1.53
C ALA A 188 -14.92 4.92 2.50
N ASP A 189 -14.76 3.94 3.39
CA ASP A 189 -13.51 3.70 4.09
C ASP A 189 -12.49 3.04 3.14
N ALA A 190 -11.21 3.19 3.42
CA ALA A 190 -10.13 2.52 2.71
C ALA A 190 -9.29 1.69 3.69
N PRO A 191 -8.52 0.71 3.21
CA PRO A 191 -7.51 0.06 4.04
C PRO A 191 -6.56 1.08 4.69
N PRO A 192 -6.02 0.80 5.88
CA PRO A 192 -5.20 1.77 6.61
C PRO A 192 -3.87 2.06 5.93
N ASP A 193 -3.32 3.24 6.24
CA ASP A 193 -1.98 3.67 5.89
C ASP A 193 -1.68 3.62 4.37
N ILE A 194 -2.68 3.95 3.55
CA ILE A 194 -2.53 4.01 2.09
C ILE A 194 -1.53 5.09 1.73
N THR A 195 -0.61 4.75 0.80
CA THR A 195 0.44 5.64 0.28
C THR A 195 0.32 5.92 -1.21
N ASP A 196 -0.36 5.08 -2.01
CA ASP A 196 -0.67 5.34 -3.42
C ASP A 196 -1.66 4.30 -3.96
N GLY A 197 -2.17 4.54 -5.17
CA GLY A 197 -3.08 3.64 -5.87
C GLY A 197 -3.32 4.00 -7.32
N ALA A 198 -3.92 3.06 -8.04
CA ALA A 198 -4.28 3.23 -9.43
C ALA A 198 -5.51 2.39 -9.80
N PHE A 199 -6.29 2.83 -10.77
CA PHE A 199 -7.26 1.95 -11.42
C PHE A 199 -6.55 0.83 -12.18
N LEU A 200 -7.04 -0.39 -12.05
CA LEU A 200 -6.63 -1.50 -12.91
C LEU A 200 -7.23 -1.35 -14.31
N PRO A 201 -6.64 -1.98 -15.35
CA PRO A 201 -7.18 -1.97 -16.70
C PRO A 201 -8.66 -2.35 -16.75
N GLY A 202 -9.44 -1.58 -17.50
CA GLY A 202 -10.90 -1.76 -17.57
C GLY A 202 -11.69 -0.99 -16.50
N GLY A 203 -11.02 -0.31 -15.55
CA GLY A 203 -11.64 0.63 -14.61
C GLY A 203 -12.59 0.02 -13.56
N LYS A 204 -12.70 -1.33 -13.50
CA LYS A 204 -13.62 -2.04 -12.60
C LYS A 204 -13.03 -2.32 -11.22
N GLN A 205 -11.73 -2.17 -11.08
CA GLN A 205 -11.00 -2.41 -9.84
C GLN A 205 -9.97 -1.31 -9.59
N ILE A 206 -9.65 -1.11 -8.32
CA ILE A 206 -8.65 -0.16 -7.84
C ILE A 206 -7.59 -0.96 -7.09
N ALA A 207 -6.32 -0.77 -7.43
CA ALA A 207 -5.22 -1.21 -6.62
C ALA A 207 -4.80 -0.08 -5.68
N LEU A 208 -4.68 -0.37 -4.38
CA LEU A 208 -4.14 0.52 -3.37
C LEU A 208 -2.93 -0.16 -2.72
N ARG A 209 -1.98 0.62 -2.24
CA ARG A 209 -0.87 0.12 -1.44
C ARG A 209 -0.73 0.86 -0.12
N SER A 210 -0.27 0.12 0.89
CA SER A 210 0.40 0.65 2.08
C SER A 210 1.88 0.25 2.05
N ASN A 211 2.61 0.51 3.12
CA ASN A 211 4.00 0.02 3.23
C ASN A 211 4.10 -1.50 3.41
N THR A 212 3.03 -2.16 3.84
CA THR A 212 3.03 -3.58 4.22
C THR A 212 2.08 -4.45 3.40
N ALA A 213 1.20 -3.84 2.60
CA ALA A 213 0.22 -4.60 1.81
C ALA A 213 -0.17 -3.88 0.51
N ALA A 214 -0.56 -4.68 -0.49
CA ALA A 214 -1.29 -4.24 -1.66
C ALA A 214 -2.72 -4.79 -1.58
N TYR A 215 -3.69 -3.95 -1.92
CA TYR A 215 -5.11 -4.27 -1.88
C TYR A 215 -5.71 -4.08 -3.27
N VAL A 216 -6.68 -4.90 -3.61
CA VAL A 216 -7.54 -4.71 -4.78
C VAL A 216 -8.97 -4.50 -4.29
N LEU A 217 -9.57 -3.39 -4.68
CA LEU A 217 -10.93 -3.04 -4.34
C LEU A 217 -11.82 -3.12 -5.60
N ASP A 218 -13.08 -3.46 -5.42
CA ASP A 218 -14.10 -3.23 -6.44
C ASP A 218 -14.34 -1.72 -6.60
N ALA A 219 -14.34 -1.20 -7.82
CA ALA A 219 -14.41 0.25 -8.07
C ALA A 219 -15.81 0.85 -7.87
N THR A 220 -16.83 0.02 -7.65
CA THR A 220 -18.22 0.46 -7.42
C THR A 220 -18.56 0.45 -5.93
N SER A 221 -18.29 -0.68 -5.26
CA SER A 221 -18.58 -0.84 -3.83
C SER A 221 -17.46 -0.34 -2.92
N TYR A 222 -16.23 -0.21 -3.46
CA TYR A 222 -14.99 0.06 -2.75
C TYR A 222 -14.61 -1.01 -1.73
N GLU A 223 -15.24 -2.17 -1.76
CA GLU A 223 -14.90 -3.30 -0.92
C GLU A 223 -13.58 -3.95 -1.36
N THR A 224 -12.75 -4.36 -0.42
CA THR A 224 -11.52 -5.11 -0.71
C THR A 224 -11.87 -6.52 -1.16
N VAL A 225 -11.51 -6.87 -2.39
CA VAL A 225 -11.77 -8.19 -3.00
C VAL A 225 -10.53 -9.08 -3.02
N ALA A 226 -9.34 -8.49 -2.93
CA ALA A 226 -8.09 -9.23 -2.83
C ALA A 226 -7.02 -8.41 -2.10
N SER A 227 -6.03 -9.10 -1.53
CA SER A 227 -4.88 -8.45 -0.90
C SER A 227 -3.64 -9.34 -0.93
N ALA A 228 -2.48 -8.72 -0.78
CA ALA A 228 -1.20 -9.41 -0.64
C ALA A 228 -0.30 -8.67 0.34
N GLU A 229 0.39 -9.41 1.20
CA GLU A 229 1.43 -8.84 2.05
C GLU A 229 2.65 -8.44 1.22
N LEU A 230 3.22 -7.30 1.52
CA LEU A 230 4.42 -6.78 0.91
C LEU A 230 5.61 -6.92 1.86
N ARG A 231 6.77 -7.22 1.30
CA ARG A 231 8.02 -7.01 2.04
C ARG A 231 8.19 -5.50 2.25
N THR A 232 8.49 -5.11 3.47
CA THR A 232 8.72 -3.70 3.81
C THR A 232 9.76 -3.09 2.87
N GLN A 233 9.38 -1.99 2.26
CA GLN A 233 10.27 -1.18 1.44
C GLN A 233 10.64 0.08 2.22
N PRO A 234 11.90 0.54 2.15
CA PRO A 234 12.21 1.87 2.66
C PRO A 234 11.35 2.90 1.92
N GLU A 235 10.56 3.66 2.66
CA GLU A 235 9.72 4.75 2.13
C GLU A 235 8.93 4.36 0.87
N GLY A 236 8.11 3.30 0.98
CA GLY A 236 7.26 2.85 -0.10
C GLY A 236 6.14 3.85 -0.40
N LYS A 237 6.19 4.53 -1.55
CA LYS A 237 5.35 5.69 -1.83
C LYS A 237 4.50 5.58 -3.09
N SER A 238 4.92 4.85 -4.11
CA SER A 238 4.21 4.88 -5.39
C SER A 238 3.70 3.52 -5.84
N LEU A 239 2.56 3.53 -6.55
CA LEU A 239 1.99 2.37 -7.20
C LEU A 239 1.58 2.71 -8.62
N ALA A 240 1.95 1.85 -9.57
CA ALA A 240 1.40 1.86 -10.92
C ALA A 240 1.02 0.45 -11.34
N VAL A 241 0.25 0.34 -12.39
CA VAL A 241 0.10 -0.91 -13.15
C VAL A 241 1.20 -0.96 -14.21
N SER A 242 1.78 -2.13 -14.47
CA SER A 242 2.75 -2.32 -15.56
C SER A 242 2.16 -1.98 -16.94
N LEU A 243 2.99 -1.66 -17.94
CA LEU A 243 2.49 -1.26 -19.27
C LEU A 243 1.66 -2.35 -19.93
N ASP A 244 1.97 -3.62 -19.69
CA ASP A 244 1.17 -4.78 -20.14
C ASP A 244 -0.13 -4.98 -19.36
N GLY A 245 -0.26 -4.38 -18.17
CA GLY A 245 -1.45 -4.49 -17.32
C GLY A 245 -1.45 -5.68 -16.37
N GLU A 246 -0.41 -6.50 -16.34
CA GLU A 246 -0.39 -7.79 -15.64
C GLU A 246 0.13 -7.71 -14.19
N SER A 247 0.90 -6.67 -13.88
CA SER A 247 1.58 -6.52 -12.59
C SER A 247 1.34 -5.16 -11.94
N LEU A 248 1.48 -5.12 -10.62
CA LEU A 248 1.62 -3.88 -9.86
C LEU A 248 3.10 -3.53 -9.73
N LEU A 249 3.44 -2.29 -9.99
CA LEU A 249 4.74 -1.69 -9.78
C LEU A 249 4.72 -0.86 -8.51
N LEU A 250 5.63 -1.17 -7.60
CA LEU A 250 5.70 -0.60 -6.26
C LEU A 250 7.02 0.14 -6.09
N GLY A 251 6.95 1.47 -6.13
CA GLY A 251 8.13 2.33 -6.00
C GLY A 251 8.40 2.77 -4.57
N SER A 252 9.65 3.09 -4.29
CA SER A 252 10.12 3.72 -3.08
C SER A 252 10.76 5.07 -3.37
N GLN A 253 11.00 5.87 -2.35
CA GLN A 253 11.71 7.13 -2.43
C GLN A 253 13.22 6.96 -2.26
N GLY A 254 13.96 8.05 -2.43
CA GLY A 254 15.38 8.12 -2.20
C GLY A 254 16.24 7.96 -3.45
N ARG A 255 17.53 8.12 -3.25
CA ARG A 255 18.53 7.95 -4.32
C ARG A 255 18.60 6.50 -4.80
N ASN A 256 18.60 6.27 -6.11
CA ASN A 256 18.55 4.94 -6.72
C ASN A 256 17.34 4.12 -6.25
N ALA A 257 16.19 4.77 -6.15
CA ALA A 257 14.93 4.17 -5.73
C ALA A 257 14.58 2.96 -6.62
N LYS A 258 14.30 1.84 -5.98
CA LYS A 258 13.88 0.62 -6.67
C LYS A 258 12.37 0.62 -6.86
N VAL A 259 11.94 0.19 -8.03
CA VAL A 259 10.55 -0.14 -8.33
C VAL A 259 10.47 -1.66 -8.43
N TYR A 260 9.62 -2.26 -7.61
CA TYR A 260 9.41 -3.70 -7.57
C TYR A 260 8.15 -4.07 -8.33
N SER A 261 8.10 -5.26 -8.89
CA SER A 261 6.93 -5.85 -9.53
C SER A 261 6.38 -6.99 -8.69
N ILE A 262 5.06 -7.03 -8.55
CA ILE A 262 4.31 -8.17 -8.03
C ILE A 262 3.15 -8.48 -8.98
N PRO A 263 2.66 -9.72 -9.06
CA PRO A 263 1.39 -10.01 -9.73
C PRO A 263 0.24 -9.23 -9.08
N VAL A 264 -0.79 -8.87 -9.85
CA VAL A 264 -2.01 -8.31 -9.28
C VAL A 264 -2.64 -9.33 -8.31
N PRO A 265 -2.91 -8.98 -7.04
CA PRO A 265 -3.57 -9.91 -6.11
C PRO A 265 -4.93 -10.37 -6.63
N THR A 266 -5.20 -11.67 -6.55
CA THR A 266 -6.47 -12.27 -7.01
C THR A 266 -7.28 -12.94 -5.89
N LYS A 267 -6.69 -13.06 -4.69
CA LYS A 267 -7.34 -13.63 -3.50
C LYS A 267 -7.05 -12.76 -2.29
N ALA A 268 -7.99 -12.67 -1.37
CA ALA A 268 -7.74 -12.04 -0.08
C ALA A 268 -6.80 -12.93 0.74
N THR A 269 -5.66 -12.37 1.17
CA THR A 269 -4.86 -12.98 2.24
C THR A 269 -5.58 -12.66 3.55
N PRO A 270 -5.89 -13.65 4.42
CA PRO A 270 -6.53 -13.36 5.69
C PRO A 270 -5.62 -12.41 6.49
N THR A 271 -6.10 -11.21 6.77
CA THR A 271 -5.45 -10.33 7.73
C THR A 271 -5.50 -11.05 9.07
N PRO A 272 -4.38 -11.18 9.83
CA PRO A 272 -4.44 -11.68 11.19
C PRO A 272 -5.45 -10.83 11.95
N SER A 273 -6.59 -11.41 12.31
CA SER A 273 -7.56 -10.74 13.18
C SER A 273 -6.82 -10.41 14.47
N ALA A 274 -6.73 -9.13 14.83
CA ALA A 274 -6.33 -8.75 16.18
C ALA A 274 -7.27 -9.51 17.12
N GLY A 275 -6.72 -10.46 17.86
CA GLY A 275 -7.49 -11.22 18.83
C GLY A 275 -8.23 -10.24 19.76
N PRO A 276 -9.39 -10.64 20.28
CA PRO A 276 -10.18 -9.77 21.14
C PRO A 276 -9.29 -9.24 22.26
N SER A 277 -9.14 -7.93 22.33
CA SER A 277 -8.51 -7.25 23.47
C SER A 277 -9.29 -7.64 24.72
N GLN A 278 -8.70 -8.39 25.61
CA GLN A 278 -9.31 -8.62 26.93
C GLN A 278 -9.46 -7.26 27.61
N PRO A 279 -10.63 -6.95 28.19
CA PRO A 279 -10.76 -5.77 29.00
C PRO A 279 -9.78 -5.86 30.18
N LEU A 280 -8.96 -4.85 30.35
CA LEU A 280 -8.22 -4.62 31.58
C LEU A 280 -9.22 -4.06 32.60
N ASP A 281 -9.90 -4.93 33.30
CA ASP A 281 -10.61 -4.54 34.51
C ASP A 281 -9.55 -4.23 35.56
N GLY A 282 -9.35 -2.92 35.78
CA GLY A 282 -8.52 -2.41 36.85
C GLY A 282 -9.33 -2.38 38.14
N GLU A 283 -9.09 -3.29 39.04
CA GLU A 283 -9.27 -3.05 40.47
C GLU A 283 -8.05 -3.59 41.18
N GLY A 284 -7.43 -2.70 41.95
CA GLY A 284 -6.21 -3.01 42.66
C GLY A 284 -6.48 -3.87 43.88
N GLU A 285 -5.71 -4.96 44.01
CA GLU A 285 -5.42 -5.60 45.29
C GLU A 285 -3.96 -6.05 45.32
N GLU A 286 -3.33 -5.87 46.47
CA GLU A 286 -1.91 -6.14 46.73
C GLU A 286 -1.50 -7.61 46.46
N PRO A 287 -0.21 -7.87 46.15
CA PRO A 287 0.24 -9.18 45.70
C PRO A 287 0.35 -10.17 46.85
N ALA A 288 -0.58 -11.07 46.98
CA ALA A 288 -0.43 -12.30 47.73
C ALA A 288 0.34 -13.33 46.87
N GLY A 289 1.41 -13.83 47.46
CA GLY A 289 2.40 -14.80 47.04
C GLY A 289 2.17 -15.63 45.77
N VAL A 290 3.15 -15.58 44.89
CA VAL A 290 3.28 -16.43 43.70
C VAL A 290 3.32 -17.91 44.12
N GLY A 291 2.24 -18.62 43.96
CA GLY A 291 2.13 -20.03 44.27
C GLY A 291 3.05 -20.90 43.39
N ARG A 292 3.81 -21.77 44.02
CA ARG A 292 4.74 -22.76 43.43
C ARG A 292 4.24 -23.54 42.21
N ARG A 293 2.94 -23.49 41.87
CA ARG A 293 2.33 -24.27 40.78
C ARG A 293 2.51 -23.66 39.39
N GLY A 294 2.60 -22.34 39.26
CA GLY A 294 2.80 -21.67 37.96
C GLY A 294 4.21 -21.88 37.39
N THR A 295 5.21 -21.86 38.26
CA THR A 295 6.60 -22.05 37.87
C THR A 295 6.93 -23.48 37.42
N MET A 296 6.21 -24.49 37.95
CA MET A 296 6.38 -25.88 37.54
C MET A 296 5.81 -26.16 36.14
N LEU A 297 4.74 -25.49 35.74
CA LEU A 297 4.18 -25.64 34.39
C LEU A 297 5.08 -25.04 33.32
N ALA A 298 5.70 -23.90 33.58
CA ALA A 298 6.62 -23.25 32.64
C ALA A 298 7.93 -24.07 32.46
N LEU A 299 8.47 -24.63 33.54
CA LEU A 299 9.63 -25.49 33.49
C LEU A 299 9.35 -26.85 32.81
N GLY A 300 8.14 -27.37 32.96
CA GLY A 300 7.69 -28.60 32.27
C GLY A 300 7.64 -28.44 30.75
N LEU A 301 7.17 -27.30 30.24
CA LEU A 301 7.10 -27.04 28.80
C LEU A 301 8.50 -26.88 28.18
N ALA A 302 9.41 -26.19 28.86
CA ALA A 302 10.79 -26.00 28.39
C ALA A 302 11.56 -27.32 28.34
N ALA A 303 11.37 -28.21 29.32
CA ALA A 303 11.98 -29.53 29.33
C ALA A 303 11.46 -30.43 28.19
N LEU A 304 10.20 -30.34 27.86
CA LEU A 304 9.58 -31.13 26.78
C LEU A 304 10.11 -30.73 25.39
N VAL A 305 10.32 -29.43 25.15
CA VAL A 305 10.92 -28.90 23.92
C VAL A 305 12.39 -29.33 23.78
N ALA A 306 13.16 -29.34 24.86
CA ALA A 306 14.56 -29.78 24.86
C ALA A 306 14.69 -31.28 24.56
N ILE A 307 13.80 -32.13 25.10
CA ILE A 307 13.82 -33.57 24.84
C ILE A 307 13.47 -33.89 23.38
N VAL A 308 12.47 -33.19 22.78
CA VAL A 308 12.10 -33.39 21.38
C VAL A 308 13.24 -32.94 20.44
N ALA A 309 13.89 -31.82 20.73
CA ALA A 309 15.03 -31.35 19.96
C ALA A 309 16.24 -32.32 20.06
N GLY A 310 16.48 -32.89 21.23
CA GLY A 310 17.55 -33.87 21.45
C GLY A 310 17.33 -35.19 20.68
N VAL A 311 16.11 -35.67 20.64
CA VAL A 311 15.75 -36.90 19.90
C VAL A 311 15.88 -36.72 18.38
N VAL A 312 15.46 -35.56 17.85
CA VAL A 312 15.60 -35.24 16.41
C VAL A 312 17.06 -35.10 16.02
N ALA A 313 17.89 -34.43 16.84
CA ALA A 313 19.32 -34.30 16.61
C ALA A 313 20.07 -35.66 16.69
N GLY A 314 19.67 -36.55 17.59
CA GLY A 314 20.22 -37.90 17.70
C GLY A 314 19.95 -38.77 16.47
N THR A 315 18.74 -38.74 15.92
CA THR A 315 18.37 -39.54 14.74
C THR A 315 19.01 -39.07 13.42
N ILE A 316 19.47 -37.81 13.35
CA ILE A 316 20.20 -37.27 12.16
C ILE A 316 21.69 -37.65 12.20
N ARG A 317 22.24 -37.96 13.38
CA ARG A 317 23.68 -38.27 13.54
C ARG A 317 24.03 -39.74 13.29
N ASP A 318 23.01 -40.64 13.29
CA ASP A 318 23.18 -42.07 13.05
C ASP A 318 22.78 -42.50 11.63
N ARG A 319 22.75 -41.57 10.70
CA ARG A 319 22.67 -41.75 9.24
C ARG A 319 23.84 -41.00 8.60
#